data_e0c80711cac9052a0a701cd4c8b174a2
#
_entry.id   e0c80711cac9052a0a701cd4c8b174a2
#
_cell.length_a   1.000
_cell.length_b   1.000
_cell.length_c   1.000
_cell.angle_alpha   90.00
_cell.angle_beta   90.00
_cell.angle_gamma   90.00
#
_symmetry.space_group_name_H-M   'P 1'
#
loop_
_entity.id
_entity.type
_entity.pdbx_description
1 polymer ?
#
loop_
_entity_poly.entity_id
_entity_poly.type
_entity_poly.pdbx_seq_one_letter_code
_entity_poly.pdbx_strand_id
1 'polypeptide(L)'
;AYIIQPNRKNYKAPNIVKILENEKITKIGHYLRYDVSGLEYFLKCNIQNIFDTKIASKLCRTYTQNHGLKDLVLEFCGKKLDKRLGSSDWNKSLSELTDAQLQYCSNDVIYLHKIKDDLLKMLVREKRLKLYESSIQFLKTRIKLDQSGFTEDIFQH
;
A
#
# COMPACT_ATOMS: atom_id res chain seq x y z
N ALA A 1 15.07 -0.76 5.39
CA ALA A 1 13.96 -1.62 4.93
C ALA A 1 14.29 -3.08 5.19
N TYR A 2 13.26 -3.91 5.40
CA TYR A 2 13.39 -5.36 5.50
C TYR A 2 12.56 -5.98 4.40
N ILE A 3 13.10 -7.00 3.73
CA ILE A 3 12.36 -7.80 2.73
C ILE A 3 12.05 -9.14 3.36
N ILE A 4 10.78 -9.52 3.34
CA ILE A 4 10.29 -10.75 3.95
C ILE A 4 9.69 -11.62 2.85
N GLN A 5 10.23 -12.82 2.69
CA GLN A 5 9.72 -13.81 1.76
C GLN A 5 9.07 -14.95 2.56
N PRO A 6 7.73 -15.01 2.62
CA PRO A 6 7.04 -16.11 3.29
C PRO A 6 7.32 -17.46 2.62
N ASN A 7 7.30 -18.53 3.41
CA ASN A 7 7.39 -19.87 2.85
C ASN A 7 6.13 -20.17 2.01
N ARG A 8 6.30 -20.31 0.71
CA ARG A 8 5.20 -20.52 -0.26
C ARG A 8 4.44 -21.84 -0.09
N LYS A 9 4.97 -22.81 0.66
CA LYS A 9 4.27 -24.09 0.91
C LYS A 9 3.17 -23.96 1.96
N ASN A 10 3.30 -23.06 2.94
CA ASN A 10 2.36 -22.96 4.05
C ASN A 10 2.01 -21.52 4.48
N TYR A 11 2.73 -20.54 3.99
CA TYR A 11 2.57 -19.10 4.33
C TYR A 11 2.53 -18.80 5.83
N LYS A 12 3.13 -19.66 6.69
CA LYS A 12 3.16 -19.43 8.14
C LYS A 12 4.09 -18.28 8.50
N ALA A 13 3.53 -17.18 8.96
CA ALA A 13 4.28 -15.99 9.39
C ALA A 13 3.63 -15.34 10.62
N PRO A 14 3.59 -16.03 11.80
CA PRO A 14 2.80 -15.59 12.95
C PRO A 14 3.20 -14.21 13.49
N ASN A 15 4.47 -13.85 13.42
CA ASN A 15 4.95 -12.54 13.87
C ASN A 15 4.49 -11.43 12.94
N ILE A 16 4.45 -11.68 11.63
CA ILE A 16 3.92 -10.73 10.64
C ILE A 16 2.41 -10.56 10.83
N VAL A 17 1.68 -11.66 10.99
CA VAL A 17 0.24 -11.63 11.28
C VAL A 17 -0.06 -10.78 12.52
N LYS A 18 0.66 -10.96 13.63
CA LYS A 18 0.51 -10.11 14.83
C LYS A 18 0.69 -8.62 14.54
N ILE A 19 1.64 -8.24 13.67
CA ILE A 19 1.85 -6.84 13.28
C ILE A 19 0.70 -6.36 12.41
N LEU A 20 0.27 -7.16 11.43
CA LEU A 20 -0.79 -6.79 10.49
C LEU A 20 -2.14 -6.61 11.19
N GLU A 21 -2.47 -7.44 12.17
CA GLU A 21 -3.73 -7.39 12.92
C GLU A 21 -3.74 -6.36 14.07
N ASN A 22 -2.58 -5.82 14.44
CA ASN A 22 -2.48 -4.87 15.53
C ASN A 22 -3.07 -3.50 15.14
N GLU A 23 -4.16 -3.11 15.77
CA GLU A 23 -4.83 -1.83 15.53
C GLU A 23 -3.99 -0.59 15.92
N LYS A 24 -3.02 -0.76 16.83
CA LYS A 24 -2.13 0.32 17.26
C LYS A 24 -0.99 0.59 16.28
N ILE A 25 -0.75 -0.33 15.34
CA ILE A 25 0.29 -0.21 14.31
C ILE A 25 -0.36 0.19 12.99
N THR A 26 -0.06 1.37 12.48
CA THR A 26 -0.55 1.80 11.16
C THR A 26 0.24 1.09 10.05
N LYS A 27 -0.47 0.39 9.16
CA LYS A 27 0.09 -0.19 7.95
C LYS A 27 0.00 0.83 6.82
N ILE A 28 1.14 1.37 6.42
CA ILE A 28 1.22 2.41 5.39
C ILE A 28 1.64 1.77 4.06
N GLY A 29 0.93 2.10 3.01
CA GLY A 29 1.31 1.67 1.67
C GLY A 29 0.72 2.58 0.60
N HIS A 30 0.95 2.19 -0.66
CA HIS A 30 0.47 2.94 -1.82
C HIS A 30 -0.34 2.03 -2.73
N TYR A 31 -1.66 2.29 -2.85
CA TYR A 31 -2.58 1.47 -3.62
C TYR A 31 -2.75 0.04 -3.07
N LEU A 32 -3.09 -0.05 -1.80
CA LEU A 32 -3.07 -1.27 -0.98
C LEU A 32 -4.16 -2.30 -1.31
N ARG A 33 -5.09 -2.02 -2.21
CA ARG A 33 -6.22 -2.91 -2.53
C ARG A 33 -5.78 -4.35 -2.79
N TYR A 34 -4.79 -4.54 -3.66
CA TYR A 34 -4.31 -5.88 -4.03
C TYR A 34 -3.37 -6.47 -3.00
N ASP A 35 -2.52 -5.63 -2.37
CA ASP A 35 -1.59 -6.09 -1.34
C ASP A 35 -2.34 -6.61 -0.12
N VAL A 36 -3.34 -5.87 0.37
CA VAL A 36 -4.19 -6.30 1.49
C VAL A 36 -4.95 -7.56 1.13
N SER A 37 -5.58 -7.61 -0.05
CA SER A 37 -6.31 -8.80 -0.50
C SER A 37 -5.41 -10.04 -0.53
N GLY A 38 -4.21 -9.94 -1.09
CA GLY A 38 -3.24 -11.03 -1.16
C GLY A 38 -2.74 -11.46 0.22
N LEU A 39 -2.35 -10.51 1.06
CA LEU A 39 -1.87 -10.81 2.41
C LEU A 39 -2.95 -11.47 3.27
N GLU A 40 -4.18 -10.97 3.27
CA GLU A 40 -5.29 -11.58 4.01
C GLU A 40 -5.61 -12.98 3.51
N TYR A 41 -5.58 -13.19 2.17
CA TYR A 41 -5.83 -14.49 1.58
C TYR A 41 -4.77 -15.54 1.95
N PHE A 42 -3.49 -15.21 1.79
CA PHE A 42 -2.40 -16.16 2.01
C PHE A 42 -2.03 -16.34 3.48
N LEU A 43 -2.02 -15.27 4.26
CA LEU A 43 -1.65 -15.32 5.68
C LEU A 43 -2.82 -15.64 6.60
N LYS A 44 -4.06 -15.67 6.07
CA LYS A 44 -5.30 -15.90 6.85
C LYS A 44 -5.42 -14.95 8.04
N CYS A 45 -5.20 -13.67 7.79
CA CYS A 45 -5.25 -12.61 8.78
C CYS A 45 -6.27 -11.54 8.39
N ASN A 46 -6.59 -10.62 9.32
CA ASN A 46 -7.43 -9.46 9.08
C ASN A 46 -6.63 -8.19 9.36
N ILE A 47 -6.16 -7.54 8.31
CA ILE A 47 -5.27 -6.37 8.42
C ILE A 47 -6.04 -5.19 8.99
N GLN A 48 -5.54 -4.60 10.07
CA GLN A 48 -6.15 -3.46 10.77
C GLN A 48 -5.33 -2.18 10.57
N ASN A 49 -5.96 -1.02 10.76
CA ASN A 49 -5.33 0.30 10.75
C ASN A 49 -4.46 0.55 9.52
N ILE A 50 -5.09 0.65 8.35
CA ILE A 50 -4.45 0.85 7.04
C ILE A 50 -4.41 2.35 6.73
N PHE A 51 -3.28 2.83 6.19
CA PHE A 51 -3.16 4.13 5.56
C PHE A 51 -2.71 3.97 4.09
N ASP A 52 -3.63 4.23 3.16
CA ASP A 52 -3.35 4.20 1.72
C ASP A 52 -3.01 5.60 1.20
N THR A 53 -1.75 5.79 0.80
CA THR A 53 -1.25 7.09 0.33
C THR A 53 -1.84 7.50 -1.02
N LYS A 54 -2.29 6.57 -1.88
CA LYS A 54 -2.94 6.89 -3.16
C LYS A 54 -4.34 7.44 -2.96
N ILE A 55 -5.13 6.82 -2.07
CA ILE A 55 -6.47 7.33 -1.71
C ILE A 55 -6.35 8.70 -1.06
N ALA A 56 -5.45 8.86 -0.09
CA ALA A 56 -5.17 10.15 0.55
C ALA A 56 -4.81 11.21 -0.49
N SER A 57 -3.88 10.90 -1.40
CA SER A 57 -3.44 11.79 -2.47
C SER A 57 -4.60 12.22 -3.38
N LYS A 58 -5.44 11.27 -3.81
CA LYS A 58 -6.61 11.59 -4.66
C LYS A 58 -7.59 12.53 -3.96
N LEU A 59 -7.76 12.38 -2.67
CA LEU A 59 -8.70 13.20 -1.90
C LEU A 59 -8.17 14.61 -1.61
N CYS A 60 -6.87 14.80 -1.40
CA CYS A 60 -6.34 16.11 -0.99
C CYS A 60 -5.54 16.85 -2.08
N ARG A 61 -5.01 16.16 -3.11
CA ARG A 61 -4.23 16.76 -4.20
C ARG A 61 -5.07 16.90 -5.47
N THR A 62 -6.17 17.63 -5.39
CA THR A 62 -7.12 17.81 -6.51
C THR A 62 -6.60 18.70 -7.64
N TYR A 63 -5.46 19.33 -7.47
CA TYR A 63 -4.78 20.15 -8.46
C TYR A 63 -3.98 19.33 -9.51
N THR A 64 -3.93 18.01 -9.39
CA THR A 64 -3.16 17.14 -10.30
C THR A 64 -3.88 15.79 -10.52
N GLN A 65 -3.57 15.13 -11.62
CA GLN A 65 -3.95 13.73 -11.88
C GLN A 65 -2.82 12.74 -11.55
N ASN A 66 -1.67 13.23 -11.12
CA ASN A 66 -0.47 12.42 -10.84
C ASN A 66 -0.47 11.95 -9.38
N HIS A 67 -1.05 10.77 -9.14
CA HIS A 67 -1.18 10.16 -7.82
C HIS A 67 -0.34 8.87 -7.66
N GLY A 68 0.64 8.65 -8.53
CA GLY A 68 1.56 7.51 -8.43
C GLY A 68 2.60 7.72 -7.33
N LEU A 69 3.16 6.63 -6.77
CA LEU A 69 4.17 6.72 -5.71
C LEU A 69 5.38 7.57 -6.14
N LYS A 70 5.83 7.44 -7.40
CA LYS A 70 6.93 8.25 -7.93
C LYS A 70 6.65 9.76 -7.87
N ASP A 71 5.38 10.13 -8.12
CA ASP A 71 4.96 11.53 -8.16
C ASP A 71 4.90 12.09 -6.72
N LEU A 72 4.43 11.28 -5.78
CA LEU A 72 4.43 11.63 -4.35
C LEU A 72 5.86 11.75 -3.80
N VAL A 73 6.74 10.81 -4.14
CA VAL A 73 8.14 10.87 -3.71
C VAL A 73 8.85 12.08 -4.31
N LEU A 74 8.59 12.40 -5.56
CA LEU A 74 9.15 13.61 -6.18
C LEU A 74 8.68 14.87 -5.48
N GLU A 75 7.38 15.00 -5.24
CA GLU A 75 6.77 16.21 -4.65
C GLU A 75 7.15 16.38 -3.17
N PHE A 76 7.01 15.33 -2.36
CA PHE A 76 7.19 15.43 -0.91
C PHE A 76 8.64 15.18 -0.43
N CYS A 77 9.45 14.48 -1.23
CA CYS A 77 10.79 14.07 -0.83
C CYS A 77 11.89 14.61 -1.77
N GLY A 78 11.54 15.24 -2.91
CA GLY A 78 12.49 15.76 -3.89
C GLY A 78 13.34 14.68 -4.57
N LYS A 79 12.88 13.41 -4.56
CA LYS A 79 13.62 12.27 -5.11
C LYS A 79 12.92 11.72 -6.35
N LYS A 80 13.70 11.33 -7.36
CA LYS A 80 13.19 10.62 -8.54
C LYS A 80 13.32 9.12 -8.32
N LEU A 81 12.21 8.37 -8.42
CA LEU A 81 12.22 6.91 -8.37
C LEU A 81 12.42 6.34 -9.79
N ASP A 82 13.30 5.35 -9.89
CA ASP A 82 13.48 4.55 -11.10
C ASP A 82 12.44 3.40 -11.11
N LYS A 83 11.67 3.30 -12.20
CA LYS A 83 10.63 2.28 -12.36
C LYS A 83 11.02 1.12 -13.26
N ARG A 84 12.22 1.13 -13.85
CA ARG A 84 12.64 0.13 -14.86
C ARG A 84 12.60 -1.31 -14.35
N LEU A 85 12.68 -1.51 -13.02
CA LEU A 85 12.69 -2.83 -12.40
C LEU A 85 11.31 -3.36 -11.98
N GLY A 86 10.24 -2.59 -12.15
CA GLY A 86 8.88 -3.02 -11.78
C GLY A 86 8.39 -4.27 -12.51
N SER A 87 8.90 -4.51 -13.73
CA SER A 87 8.59 -5.69 -14.56
C SER A 87 9.66 -6.79 -14.49
N SER A 88 10.60 -6.72 -13.54
CA SER A 88 11.63 -7.75 -13.38
C SER A 88 11.04 -9.06 -12.81
N ASP A 89 11.78 -10.16 -12.97
CA ASP A 89 11.38 -11.45 -12.41
C ASP A 89 11.51 -11.44 -10.88
N TRP A 90 10.37 -11.48 -10.20
CA TRP A 90 10.22 -11.51 -8.74
C TRP A 90 9.99 -12.92 -8.17
N ASN A 91 10.02 -13.97 -9.03
CA ASN A 91 9.84 -15.36 -8.60
C ASN A 91 11.09 -16.00 -7.99
N LYS A 92 12.16 -15.25 -7.91
CA LYS A 92 13.46 -15.67 -7.36
C LYS A 92 13.44 -15.75 -5.83
N SER A 93 14.36 -16.52 -5.26
CA SER A 93 14.63 -16.48 -3.83
C SER A 93 15.31 -15.16 -3.44
N LEU A 94 15.26 -14.77 -2.16
CA LEU A 94 15.91 -13.54 -1.68
C LEU A 94 17.42 -13.49 -2.02
N SER A 95 18.09 -14.64 -1.98
CA SER A 95 19.54 -14.75 -2.30
C SER A 95 19.86 -14.54 -3.78
N GLU A 96 18.87 -14.61 -4.66
CA GLU A 96 19.03 -14.43 -6.11
C GLU A 96 18.60 -13.03 -6.58
N LEU A 97 18.05 -12.20 -5.69
CA LEU A 97 17.71 -10.82 -6.01
C LEU A 97 18.99 -9.98 -6.15
N THR A 98 19.03 -9.17 -7.20
CA THR A 98 20.11 -8.22 -7.41
C THR A 98 20.01 -7.03 -6.46
N ASP A 99 21.12 -6.35 -6.19
CA ASP A 99 21.14 -5.12 -5.40
C ASP A 99 20.18 -4.07 -5.95
N ALA A 100 20.04 -3.98 -7.25
CA ALA A 100 19.10 -3.07 -7.91
C ALA A 100 17.65 -3.43 -7.59
N GLN A 101 17.29 -4.73 -7.54
CA GLN A 101 15.95 -5.18 -7.13
C GLN A 101 15.70 -4.92 -5.64
N LEU A 102 16.70 -5.19 -4.78
CA LEU A 102 16.62 -4.89 -3.35
C LEU A 102 16.42 -3.38 -3.11
N GLN A 103 17.17 -2.54 -3.83
CA GLN A 103 17.03 -1.08 -3.77
C GLN A 103 15.65 -0.63 -4.27
N TYR A 104 15.12 -1.25 -5.33
CA TYR A 104 13.78 -0.96 -5.84
C TYR A 104 12.71 -1.24 -4.77
N CYS A 105 12.71 -2.44 -4.16
CA CYS A 105 11.78 -2.78 -3.06
C CYS A 105 11.92 -1.82 -1.87
N SER A 106 13.15 -1.43 -1.54
CA SER A 106 13.40 -0.48 -0.46
C SER A 106 12.81 0.89 -0.76
N ASN A 107 12.94 1.37 -2.00
CA ASN A 107 12.42 2.66 -2.43
C ASN A 107 10.88 2.74 -2.37
N ASP A 108 10.18 1.63 -2.50
CA ASP A 108 8.72 1.58 -2.41
C ASP A 108 8.20 1.82 -0.98
N VAL A 109 9.05 1.72 0.04
CA VAL A 109 8.62 1.83 1.45
C VAL A 109 9.29 2.94 2.25
N ILE A 110 10.54 3.30 1.99
CA ILE A 110 11.33 4.22 2.85
C ILE A 110 10.78 5.64 2.92
N TYR A 111 10.03 6.08 1.91
CA TYR A 111 9.45 7.42 1.82
C TYR A 111 8.02 7.50 2.38
N LEU A 112 7.37 6.36 2.67
CA LEU A 112 5.95 6.31 3.00
C LEU A 112 5.60 7.05 4.28
N HIS A 113 6.47 7.05 5.29
CA HIS A 113 6.21 7.77 6.55
C HIS A 113 6.07 9.28 6.31
N LYS A 114 7.05 9.88 5.62
CA LYS A 114 7.01 11.32 5.30
C LYS A 114 5.80 11.66 4.43
N ILE A 115 5.54 10.86 3.40
CA ILE A 115 4.38 11.06 2.50
C ILE A 115 3.08 10.99 3.29
N LYS A 116 2.92 10.00 4.19
CA LYS A 116 1.75 9.87 5.06
C LYS A 116 1.54 11.14 5.89
N ASP A 117 2.59 11.63 6.55
CA ASP A 117 2.48 12.77 7.46
C ASP A 117 2.09 14.06 6.71
N ASP A 118 2.64 14.27 5.52
CA ASP A 118 2.31 15.43 4.70
C ASP A 118 0.89 15.33 4.10
N LEU A 119 0.50 14.15 3.61
CA LEU A 119 -0.88 13.91 3.13
C LEU A 119 -1.90 14.05 4.24
N LEU A 120 -1.61 13.60 5.47
CA LEU A 120 -2.50 13.75 6.61
C LEU A 120 -2.74 15.22 6.94
N LYS A 121 -1.68 16.05 6.97
CA LYS A 121 -1.80 17.51 7.13
C LYS A 121 -2.69 18.13 6.04
N MET A 122 -2.52 17.69 4.79
CA MET A 122 -3.35 18.17 3.68
C MET A 122 -4.81 17.75 3.83
N LEU A 123 -5.09 16.49 4.20
CA LEU A 123 -6.46 16.00 4.44
C LEU A 123 -7.18 16.82 5.52
N VAL A 124 -6.47 17.17 6.59
CA VAL A 124 -6.99 18.02 7.67
C VAL A 124 -7.27 19.44 7.15
N ARG A 125 -6.30 20.04 6.46
CA ARG A 125 -6.43 21.40 5.89
C ARG A 125 -7.62 21.49 4.93
N GLU A 126 -7.79 20.50 4.06
CA GLU A 126 -8.87 20.43 3.07
C GLU A 126 -10.21 19.95 3.67
N LYS A 127 -10.27 19.69 4.98
CA LYS A 127 -11.47 19.16 5.70
C LYS A 127 -11.97 17.84 5.13
N ARG A 128 -11.06 16.99 4.60
CA ARG A 128 -11.38 15.72 3.95
C ARG A 128 -10.97 14.47 4.74
N LEU A 129 -10.52 14.63 5.99
CA LEU A 129 -10.07 13.51 6.81
C LEU A 129 -11.18 12.48 7.03
N LYS A 130 -12.40 12.92 7.38
CA LYS A 130 -13.55 12.01 7.56
C LYS A 130 -13.91 11.25 6.27
N LEU A 131 -13.84 11.92 5.13
CA LEU A 131 -14.04 11.28 3.82
C LEU A 131 -12.97 10.22 3.54
N TYR A 132 -11.73 10.51 3.88
CA TYR A 132 -10.62 9.56 3.78
C TYR A 132 -10.87 8.33 4.68
N GLU A 133 -11.23 8.52 5.94
CA GLU A 133 -11.53 7.44 6.88
C GLU A 133 -12.64 6.53 6.37
N SER A 134 -13.74 7.10 5.86
CA SER A 134 -14.84 6.35 5.24
C SER A 134 -14.38 5.60 3.98
N SER A 135 -13.50 6.20 3.18
CA SER A 135 -12.93 5.56 1.99
C SER A 135 -12.06 4.36 2.35
N ILE A 136 -11.30 4.42 3.44
CA ILE A 136 -10.52 3.27 3.95
C ILE A 136 -11.42 2.15 4.49
N GLN A 137 -12.53 2.49 5.15
CA GLN A 137 -13.54 1.49 5.55
C GLN A 137 -14.15 0.82 4.31
N PHE A 138 -14.49 1.60 3.28
CA PHE A 138 -14.99 1.06 2.03
C PHE A 138 -13.95 0.23 1.28
N LEU A 139 -12.66 0.56 1.36
CA LEU A 139 -11.58 -0.25 0.78
C LEU A 139 -11.64 -1.70 1.27
N LYS A 140 -11.91 -1.93 2.56
CA LYS A 140 -12.10 -3.28 3.11
C LYS A 140 -13.29 -3.99 2.47
N THR A 141 -14.39 -3.28 2.26
CA THR A 141 -15.57 -3.81 1.55
C THR A 141 -15.23 -4.13 0.10
N ARG A 142 -14.50 -3.23 -0.59
CA ARG A 142 -14.07 -3.44 -1.97
C ARG A 142 -13.19 -4.69 -2.12
N ILE A 143 -12.28 -4.92 -1.17
CA ILE A 143 -11.43 -6.12 -1.14
C ILE A 143 -12.28 -7.39 -0.99
N LYS A 144 -13.29 -7.38 -0.13
CA LYS A 144 -14.22 -8.51 0.03
C LYS A 144 -15.02 -8.78 -1.25
N LEU A 145 -15.46 -7.73 -1.92
CA LEU A 145 -16.15 -7.85 -3.22
C LEU A 145 -15.23 -8.50 -4.26
N ASP A 146 -13.96 -8.08 -4.34
CA ASP A 146 -12.98 -8.70 -5.24
C ASP A 146 -12.79 -10.19 -4.96
N GLN A 147 -12.63 -10.54 -3.68
CA GLN A 147 -12.46 -11.93 -3.23
C GLN A 147 -13.71 -12.79 -3.47
N SER A 148 -14.88 -12.15 -3.56
CA SER A 148 -16.16 -12.81 -3.87
C SER A 148 -16.49 -12.83 -5.37
N GLY A 149 -15.58 -12.37 -6.22
CA GLY A 149 -15.74 -12.38 -7.68
C GLY A 149 -16.39 -11.14 -8.29
N PHE A 150 -16.76 -10.14 -7.48
CA PHE A 150 -17.28 -8.84 -7.97
C PHE A 150 -16.11 -7.90 -8.31
N THR A 151 -15.48 -8.11 -9.47
CA THR A 151 -14.29 -7.35 -9.89
C THR A 151 -14.63 -5.95 -10.41
N GLU A 152 -15.83 -5.77 -10.92
CA GLU A 152 -16.34 -4.51 -11.44
C GLU A 152 -16.91 -3.60 -10.33
N ASP A 153 -17.13 -2.34 -10.67
CA ASP A 153 -17.78 -1.40 -9.77
C ASP A 153 -19.28 -1.70 -9.69
N ILE A 154 -19.74 -2.20 -8.52
CA ILE A 154 -21.14 -2.53 -8.29
C ILE A 154 -22.07 -1.31 -8.27
N PHE A 155 -21.53 -0.09 -8.25
CA PHE A 155 -22.29 1.16 -8.33
C PHE A 155 -22.28 1.76 -9.74
N GLN A 156 -21.56 1.14 -10.69
CA GLN A 156 -21.54 1.61 -12.07
C GLN A 156 -22.87 1.24 -12.76
N HIS A 157 -23.40 2.22 -13.49
CA HIS A 157 -24.62 2.06 -14.28
C HIS A 157 -24.31 1.40 -15.62
#